data_22a957ac0a46b34d141f910d41965f89
#
_entry.id   22a957ac0a46b34d141f910d41965f89
#
_cell.length_a   1.000
_cell.length_b   1.000
_cell.length_c   1.000
_cell.angle_alpha   90.00
_cell.angle_beta   90.00
_cell.angle_gamma   90.00
#
_symmetry.space_group_name_H-M   'P 1'
#
loop_
_entity.id
_entity.type
_entity.pdbx_description
1 polymer ?
#
loop_
_entity_poly.entity_id
_entity_poly.type
_entity_poly.pdbx_seq_one_letter_code
_entity_poly.pdbx_strand_id
1 'polypeptide(L)'
;MRRALALIAVAGAALLSGCGFTPMYGEMGPGGGIGAGLSRIAVTTPDNRLGYRLREQLEDAFGRDGSAQPLYRLTTEVQQERRPLGRRIDDTASRYELTVKADWTLTPVSGGAPIKGTQTTTTTYAAADQPYAAIAAQQDGEDRAAADLARLIRLDMMRALAGQ
;
A
#
# COMPACT_ATOMS: atom_id res chain seq x y z
N MET A 1 -28.99 44.35 21.29
CA MET A 1 -29.07 42.88 21.46
C MET A 1 -28.74 42.07 20.20
N ARG A 2 -29.29 42.38 19.02
CA ARG A 2 -28.99 41.66 17.76
C ARG A 2 -27.51 41.67 17.34
N ARG A 3 -26.78 42.79 17.54
CA ARG A 3 -25.35 42.87 17.21
C ARG A 3 -24.43 42.06 18.12
N ALA A 4 -24.80 41.91 19.41
CA ALA A 4 -24.05 41.12 20.36
C ALA A 4 -24.20 39.62 20.07
N LEU A 5 -25.40 39.13 19.67
CA LEU A 5 -25.64 37.77 19.25
C LEU A 5 -24.87 37.39 17.97
N ALA A 6 -24.73 38.32 17.02
CA ALA A 6 -23.96 38.09 15.80
C ALA A 6 -22.45 37.96 16.08
N LEU A 7 -21.90 38.71 17.01
CA LEU A 7 -20.49 38.65 17.41
C LEU A 7 -20.18 37.32 18.14
N ILE A 8 -21.09 36.82 18.97
CA ILE A 8 -20.94 35.53 19.66
C ILE A 8 -21.00 34.37 18.66
N ALA A 9 -21.88 34.42 17.65
CA ALA A 9 -21.97 33.42 16.62
C ALA A 9 -20.69 33.35 15.74
N VAL A 10 -20.10 34.47 15.38
CA VAL A 10 -18.84 34.55 14.61
C VAL A 10 -17.66 34.04 15.45
N ALA A 11 -17.59 34.40 16.73
CA ALA A 11 -16.54 33.89 17.63
C ALA A 11 -16.66 32.38 17.85
N GLY A 12 -17.88 31.84 17.95
CA GLY A 12 -18.12 30.40 18.05
C GLY A 12 -17.70 29.64 16.79
N ALA A 13 -17.97 30.20 15.61
CA ALA A 13 -17.55 29.59 14.34
C ALA A 13 -16.01 29.56 14.17
N ALA A 14 -15.32 30.60 14.66
CA ALA A 14 -13.85 30.65 14.62
C ALA A 14 -13.17 29.62 15.56
N LEU A 15 -13.83 29.23 16.64
CA LEU A 15 -13.32 28.20 17.56
C LEU A 15 -13.48 26.76 17.02
N LEU A 16 -14.43 26.52 16.11
CA LEU A 16 -14.65 25.21 15.47
C LEU A 16 -13.65 24.94 14.33
N SER A 17 -13.00 25.95 13.76
CA SER A 17 -11.96 25.77 12.72
C SER A 17 -10.60 25.32 13.28
N GLY A 18 -10.45 25.26 14.60
CA GLY A 18 -9.22 24.78 15.28
C GLY A 18 -9.07 23.26 15.40
N CYS A 19 -10.04 22.46 14.95
CA CYS A 19 -9.83 21.02 14.78
C CYS A 19 -8.87 20.83 13.61
N GLY A 20 -7.58 20.63 13.89
CA GLY A 20 -6.48 20.42 12.93
C GLY A 20 -6.65 19.16 12.08
N PHE A 21 -7.78 19.01 11.42
CA PHE A 21 -8.02 18.00 10.41
C PHE A 21 -7.36 18.44 9.10
N THR A 22 -6.08 18.12 8.94
CA THR A 22 -5.43 18.23 7.63
C THR A 22 -5.93 17.06 6.78
N PRO A 23 -6.67 17.30 5.69
CA PRO A 23 -7.09 16.21 4.82
C PRO A 23 -5.86 15.58 4.19
N MET A 24 -5.61 14.31 4.46
CA MET A 24 -4.45 13.54 3.98
C MET A 24 -4.39 13.44 2.44
N TYR A 25 -5.47 13.80 1.77
CA TYR A 25 -5.63 13.85 0.30
C TYR A 25 -5.77 15.29 -0.25
N GLY A 26 -5.63 16.31 0.60
CA GLY A 26 -5.69 17.70 0.17
C GLY A 26 -4.41 18.11 -0.55
N GLU A 27 -4.54 18.84 -1.65
CA GLU A 27 -3.43 19.57 -2.26
C GLU A 27 -2.98 20.66 -1.29
N MET A 28 -1.89 20.44 -0.55
CA MET A 28 -1.33 21.45 0.34
C MET A 28 -0.14 22.13 -0.33
N GLY A 29 -0.39 23.35 -0.83
CA GLY A 29 0.63 24.32 -1.19
C GLY A 29 1.23 24.19 -2.58
N PRO A 30 2.04 25.18 -3.01
CA PRO A 30 2.68 25.23 -4.31
C PRO A 30 3.87 24.26 -4.40
N GLY A 31 3.58 22.94 -4.42
CA GLY A 31 4.59 21.88 -4.47
C GLY A 31 4.01 20.49 -4.60
N GLY A 32 2.69 20.37 -4.60
CA GLY A 32 2.01 19.07 -4.69
C GLY A 32 2.04 18.33 -3.36
N GLY A 33 0.87 18.00 -2.81
CA GLY A 33 0.74 17.21 -1.58
C GLY A 33 1.32 15.81 -1.68
N ILE A 34 1.18 15.02 -0.62
CA ILE A 34 1.65 13.61 -0.52
C ILE A 34 1.30 12.79 -1.76
N GLY A 35 0.15 13.06 -2.40
CA GLY A 35 -0.27 12.43 -3.65
C GLY A 35 0.70 12.66 -4.81
N ALA A 36 1.19 13.88 -5.00
CA ALA A 36 2.18 14.20 -6.03
C ALA A 36 3.56 13.56 -5.75
N GLY A 37 3.91 13.36 -4.48
CA GLY A 37 5.08 12.59 -4.07
C GLY A 37 4.94 11.11 -4.41
N LEU A 38 3.77 10.52 -4.15
CA LEU A 38 3.48 9.11 -4.44
C LEU A 38 3.54 8.81 -5.95
N SER A 39 2.92 9.66 -6.79
CA SER A 39 2.90 9.46 -8.25
C SER A 39 4.28 9.50 -8.91
N ARG A 40 5.29 10.01 -8.21
CA ARG A 40 6.69 10.10 -8.65
C ARG A 40 7.61 9.08 -7.99
N ILE A 41 7.06 7.97 -7.47
CA ILE A 41 7.84 6.82 -6.99
C ILE A 41 8.03 5.84 -8.14
N ALA A 42 9.28 5.55 -8.51
CA ALA A 42 9.62 4.45 -9.41
C ALA A 42 9.69 3.15 -8.61
N VAL A 43 8.95 2.13 -9.04
CA VAL A 43 8.86 0.83 -8.33
C VAL A 43 9.72 -0.21 -9.01
N THR A 44 10.49 -0.95 -8.22
CA THR A 44 11.28 -2.12 -8.63
C THR A 44 10.94 -3.30 -7.72
N THR A 45 10.55 -4.42 -8.30
CA THR A 45 10.16 -5.65 -7.61
C THR A 45 10.94 -6.84 -8.16
N PRO A 46 10.95 -8.00 -7.48
CA PRO A 46 11.56 -9.22 -8.00
C PRO A 46 10.97 -9.65 -9.35
N ASP A 47 11.82 -10.25 -10.20
CA ASP A 47 11.42 -10.72 -11.53
C ASP A 47 10.77 -12.11 -11.45
N ASN A 48 9.57 -12.15 -10.87
CA ASN A 48 8.69 -13.31 -10.80
C ASN A 48 7.23 -12.88 -10.84
N ARG A 49 6.28 -13.84 -10.93
CA ARG A 49 4.86 -13.55 -11.06
C ARG A 49 4.33 -12.67 -9.92
N LEU A 50 4.64 -13.03 -8.68
CA LEU A 50 4.19 -12.27 -7.50
C LEU A 50 4.78 -10.85 -7.46
N GLY A 51 6.08 -10.71 -7.80
CA GLY A 51 6.73 -9.41 -7.91
C GLY A 51 6.11 -8.55 -9.02
N TYR A 52 5.81 -9.13 -10.18
CA TYR A 52 5.11 -8.42 -11.26
C TYR A 52 3.73 -7.91 -10.79
N ARG A 53 2.92 -8.76 -10.15
CA ARG A 53 1.62 -8.37 -9.61
C ARG A 53 1.73 -7.29 -8.53
N LEU A 54 2.71 -7.43 -7.64
CA LEU A 54 2.95 -6.40 -6.62
C LEU A 54 3.32 -5.06 -7.24
N ARG A 55 4.16 -5.05 -8.29
CA ARG A 55 4.52 -3.82 -9.00
C ARG A 55 3.31 -3.16 -9.63
N GLU A 56 2.48 -3.92 -10.34
CA GLU A 56 1.24 -3.44 -10.95
C GLU A 56 0.32 -2.78 -9.90
N GLN A 57 0.09 -3.47 -8.78
CA GLN A 57 -0.74 -2.97 -7.68
C GLN A 57 -0.15 -1.73 -6.98
N LEU A 58 1.19 -1.65 -6.85
CA LEU A 58 1.86 -0.49 -6.27
C LEU A 58 1.81 0.72 -7.20
N GLU A 59 2.07 0.53 -8.49
CA GLU A 59 2.03 1.60 -9.49
C GLU A 59 0.61 2.19 -9.59
N ASP A 60 -0.42 1.35 -9.56
CA ASP A 60 -1.82 1.75 -9.52
C ASP A 60 -2.16 2.49 -8.22
N ALA A 61 -1.81 1.92 -7.06
CA ALA A 61 -2.05 2.51 -5.75
C ALA A 61 -1.37 3.87 -5.54
N PHE A 62 -0.23 4.11 -6.18
CA PHE A 62 0.48 5.39 -6.15
C PHE A 62 -0.05 6.39 -7.18
N GLY A 63 -0.88 5.97 -8.14
CA GLY A 63 -1.29 6.79 -9.28
C GLY A 63 -0.08 7.22 -10.09
N ARG A 64 0.84 6.27 -10.41
CA ARG A 64 2.13 6.58 -11.00
C ARG A 64 2.00 7.34 -12.31
N ASP A 65 2.66 8.48 -12.40
CA ASP A 65 2.84 9.23 -13.64
C ASP A 65 4.15 8.77 -14.33
N GLY A 66 4.02 7.94 -15.35
CA GLY A 66 5.15 7.42 -16.12
C GLY A 66 5.89 8.49 -16.94
N SER A 67 5.29 9.66 -17.16
CA SER A 67 5.89 10.78 -17.89
C SER A 67 6.76 11.67 -17.01
N ALA A 68 6.52 11.68 -15.70
CA ALA A 68 7.25 12.51 -14.74
C ALA A 68 8.57 11.87 -14.30
N GLN A 69 9.59 12.69 -14.12
CA GLN A 69 10.85 12.24 -13.52
C GLN A 69 10.63 11.74 -12.10
N PRO A 70 11.10 10.54 -11.73
CA PRO A 70 10.92 10.00 -10.40
C PRO A 70 11.69 10.83 -9.36
N LEU A 71 11.06 11.09 -8.21
CA LEU A 71 11.70 11.67 -7.02
C LEU A 71 12.26 10.61 -6.09
N TYR A 72 11.63 9.44 -6.08
CA TYR A 72 11.99 8.32 -5.21
C TYR A 72 12.05 7.03 -6.00
N ARG A 73 12.86 6.09 -5.50
CA ARG A 73 12.89 4.70 -5.97
C ARG A 73 12.51 3.79 -4.82
N LEU A 74 11.45 3.03 -5.00
CA LEU A 74 11.03 1.96 -4.11
C LEU A 74 11.53 0.63 -4.65
N THR A 75 12.34 -0.07 -3.87
CA THR A 75 12.79 -1.44 -4.16
C THR A 75 12.17 -2.38 -3.15
N THR A 76 11.62 -3.51 -3.60
CA THR A 76 11.04 -4.53 -2.74
C THR A 76 11.72 -5.87 -2.93
N GLU A 77 11.89 -6.61 -1.83
CA GLU A 77 12.24 -8.03 -1.80
C GLU A 77 11.04 -8.79 -1.24
N VAL A 78 10.64 -9.87 -1.91
CA VAL A 78 9.42 -10.60 -1.54
C VAL A 78 9.74 -12.05 -1.23
N GLN A 79 9.29 -12.51 -0.09
CA GLN A 79 9.36 -13.89 0.37
C GLN A 79 7.95 -14.43 0.54
N GLN A 80 7.72 -15.67 0.14
CA GLN A 80 6.43 -16.33 0.31
C GLN A 80 6.59 -17.70 0.98
N GLU A 81 5.68 -18.00 1.88
CA GLU A 81 5.57 -19.29 2.55
C GLU A 81 4.16 -19.83 2.37
N ARG A 82 4.04 -21.11 2.00
CA ARG A 82 2.77 -21.80 1.86
C ARG A 82 2.66 -22.90 2.90
N ARG A 83 1.57 -22.88 3.67
CA ARG A 83 1.27 -23.88 4.69
C ARG A 83 -0.06 -24.56 4.41
N PRO A 84 -0.15 -25.90 4.49
CA PRO A 84 -1.43 -26.59 4.39
C PRO A 84 -2.30 -26.31 5.63
N LEU A 85 -3.58 -26.03 5.41
CA LEU A 85 -4.59 -25.85 6.46
C LEU A 85 -5.70 -26.88 6.30
N GLY A 86 -6.05 -27.53 7.42
CA GLY A 86 -7.08 -28.55 7.47
C GLY A 86 -6.70 -29.79 6.65
N ARG A 87 -7.22 -30.93 7.06
CA ARG A 87 -7.02 -32.19 6.38
C ARG A 87 -8.37 -32.79 6.00
N ARG A 88 -8.42 -33.40 4.84
CA ARG A 88 -9.53 -34.26 4.39
C ARG A 88 -9.37 -35.65 4.98
N ILE A 89 -10.37 -36.48 4.80
CA ILE A 89 -10.36 -37.89 5.25
C ILE A 89 -9.23 -38.70 4.58
N ASP A 90 -8.82 -38.33 3.37
CA ASP A 90 -7.71 -38.89 2.59
C ASP A 90 -6.34 -38.29 2.94
N ASP A 91 -6.24 -37.54 4.03
CA ASP A 91 -5.04 -36.86 4.55
C ASP A 91 -4.50 -35.75 3.64
N THR A 92 -5.22 -35.33 2.59
CA THR A 92 -4.86 -34.21 1.74
C THR A 92 -5.26 -32.85 2.38
N ALA A 93 -4.58 -31.76 2.01
CA ALA A 93 -4.95 -30.44 2.46
C ALA A 93 -6.31 -30.04 1.88
N SER A 94 -7.17 -29.40 2.68
CA SER A 94 -8.42 -28.80 2.21
C SER A 94 -8.25 -27.35 1.79
N ARG A 95 -7.26 -26.66 2.35
CA ARG A 95 -6.91 -25.26 2.10
C ARG A 95 -5.40 -25.07 2.25
N TYR A 96 -4.93 -23.97 1.66
CA TYR A 96 -3.58 -23.47 1.89
C TYR A 96 -3.64 -22.05 2.46
N GLU A 97 -2.74 -21.78 3.39
CA GLU A 97 -2.39 -20.45 3.84
C GLU A 97 -1.15 -20.00 3.07
N LEU A 98 -1.19 -18.81 2.51
CA LEU A 98 -0.09 -18.15 1.85
C LEU A 98 0.28 -16.91 2.66
N THR A 99 1.44 -16.94 3.29
CA THR A 99 2.04 -15.78 3.94
C THR A 99 3.04 -15.15 2.99
N VAL A 100 2.90 -13.85 2.74
CA VAL A 100 3.81 -13.09 1.89
C VAL A 100 4.40 -11.95 2.71
N LYS A 101 5.73 -11.88 2.77
CA LYS A 101 6.49 -10.81 3.41
C LYS A 101 7.19 -9.99 2.34
N ALA A 102 7.05 -8.67 2.40
CA ALA A 102 7.76 -7.72 1.55
C ALA A 102 8.64 -6.81 2.40
N ASP A 103 9.95 -6.92 2.23
CA ASP A 103 10.92 -5.97 2.74
C ASP A 103 11.09 -4.88 1.69
N TRP A 104 10.94 -3.59 2.05
CA TRP A 104 11.00 -2.49 1.12
C TRP A 104 12.01 -1.42 1.53
N THR A 105 12.57 -0.75 0.53
CA THR A 105 13.51 0.36 0.70
C THR A 105 13.11 1.51 -0.22
N LEU A 106 12.83 2.69 0.36
CA LEU A 106 12.56 3.92 -0.36
C LEU A 106 13.82 4.80 -0.37
N THR A 107 14.36 5.09 -1.54
CA THR A 107 15.58 5.88 -1.73
C THR A 107 15.26 7.17 -2.49
N PRO A 108 15.56 8.37 -1.94
CA PRO A 108 15.44 9.63 -2.68
C PRO A 108 16.42 9.66 -3.86
N VAL A 109 15.98 10.09 -5.05
CA VAL A 109 16.84 10.21 -6.24
C VAL A 109 17.85 11.36 -6.08
N SER A 110 17.48 12.42 -5.36
CA SER A 110 18.34 13.56 -5.04
C SER A 110 19.48 13.24 -4.07
N GLY A 111 19.55 12.03 -3.55
CA GLY A 111 20.47 11.63 -2.48
C GLY A 111 19.84 11.82 -1.11
N GLY A 112 20.31 11.07 -0.13
CA GLY A 112 19.80 11.06 1.23
C GLY A 112 19.76 9.64 1.80
N ALA A 113 19.44 9.54 3.10
CA ALA A 113 19.34 8.25 3.75
C ALA A 113 18.10 7.48 3.24
N PRO A 114 18.22 6.19 2.89
CA PRO A 114 17.08 5.39 2.52
C PRO A 114 16.21 5.09 3.74
N ILE A 115 14.90 5.08 3.52
CA ILE A 115 13.91 4.62 4.51
C ILE A 115 13.57 3.17 4.20
N LYS A 116 13.50 2.34 5.23
CA LYS A 116 13.22 0.91 5.10
C LYS A 116 12.05 0.50 5.96
N GLY A 117 11.36 -0.53 5.52
CA GLY A 117 10.30 -1.15 6.30
C GLY A 117 9.95 -2.53 5.78
N THR A 118 9.03 -3.17 6.48
CA THR A 118 8.58 -4.52 6.19
C THR A 118 7.07 -4.57 6.34
N GLN A 119 6.40 -5.23 5.39
CA GLN A 119 4.98 -5.56 5.49
C GLN A 119 4.76 -7.05 5.25
N THR A 120 3.79 -7.59 5.95
CA THR A 120 3.41 -9.01 5.83
C THR A 120 1.90 -9.12 5.69
N THR A 121 1.45 -9.98 4.80
CA THR A 121 0.04 -10.33 4.65
C THR A 121 -0.13 -11.84 4.60
N THR A 122 -1.31 -12.31 4.94
CA THR A 122 -1.67 -13.72 4.88
C THR A 122 -3.01 -13.88 4.18
N THR A 123 -3.04 -14.72 3.15
CA THR A 123 -4.25 -15.07 2.41
C THR A 123 -4.48 -16.58 2.49
N THR A 124 -5.70 -17.03 2.24
CA THR A 124 -6.00 -18.46 2.15
C THR A 124 -6.68 -18.75 0.81
N TYR A 125 -6.41 -19.94 0.26
CA TYR A 125 -7.07 -20.42 -0.94
C TYR A 125 -7.41 -21.90 -0.83
N ALA A 126 -8.43 -22.35 -1.58
CA ALA A 126 -8.86 -23.74 -1.55
C ALA A 126 -7.82 -24.66 -2.23
N ALA A 127 -7.59 -25.81 -1.65
CA ALA A 127 -6.91 -26.90 -2.35
C ALA A 127 -7.89 -27.50 -3.36
N ALA A 128 -7.48 -27.63 -4.61
CA ALA A 128 -8.28 -28.22 -5.67
C ALA A 128 -7.60 -29.52 -6.16
N ASP A 129 -8.41 -30.51 -6.46
CA ASP A 129 -7.92 -31.82 -6.91
C ASP A 129 -7.50 -31.78 -8.39
N GLN A 130 -8.10 -30.86 -9.16
CA GLN A 130 -7.75 -30.67 -10.56
C GLN A 130 -6.56 -29.72 -10.73
N PRO A 131 -5.53 -30.06 -11.51
CA PRO A 131 -4.30 -29.28 -11.62
C PRO A 131 -4.54 -27.82 -12.04
N TYR A 132 -5.40 -27.58 -13.03
CA TYR A 132 -5.71 -26.22 -13.49
C TYR A 132 -6.44 -25.39 -12.43
N ALA A 133 -7.38 -26.00 -11.71
CA ALA A 133 -8.08 -25.33 -10.62
C ALA A 133 -7.14 -25.02 -9.44
N ALA A 134 -6.18 -25.90 -9.15
CA ALA A 134 -5.16 -25.68 -8.14
C ALA A 134 -4.25 -24.49 -8.48
N ILE A 135 -3.80 -24.40 -9.74
CA ILE A 135 -2.99 -23.28 -10.23
C ILE A 135 -3.80 -21.98 -10.17
N ALA A 136 -5.05 -21.98 -10.63
CA ALA A 136 -5.91 -20.81 -10.61
C ALA A 136 -6.17 -20.30 -9.17
N ALA A 137 -6.44 -21.22 -8.23
CA ALA A 137 -6.66 -20.88 -6.83
C ALA A 137 -5.40 -20.30 -6.17
N GLN A 138 -4.22 -20.86 -6.47
CA GLN A 138 -2.96 -20.30 -5.99
C GLN A 138 -2.72 -18.90 -6.56
N GLN A 139 -2.91 -18.71 -7.85
CA GLN A 139 -2.74 -17.42 -8.53
C GLN A 139 -3.67 -16.35 -7.95
N ASP A 140 -4.92 -16.67 -7.69
CA ASP A 140 -5.87 -15.77 -7.04
C ASP A 140 -5.43 -15.41 -5.61
N GLY A 141 -4.88 -16.36 -4.85
CA GLY A 141 -4.29 -16.11 -3.54
C GLY A 141 -3.10 -15.15 -3.59
N GLU A 142 -2.21 -15.32 -4.58
CA GLU A 142 -1.07 -14.43 -4.80
C GLU A 142 -1.52 -13.02 -5.22
N ASP A 143 -2.53 -12.90 -6.07
CA ASP A 143 -3.06 -11.62 -6.54
C ASP A 143 -3.69 -10.82 -5.38
N ARG A 144 -4.44 -11.48 -4.49
CA ARG A 144 -4.96 -10.85 -3.27
C ARG A 144 -3.83 -10.43 -2.31
N ALA A 145 -2.82 -11.27 -2.12
CA ALA A 145 -1.67 -10.94 -1.28
C ALA A 145 -0.93 -9.71 -1.83
N ALA A 146 -0.73 -9.62 -3.16
CA ALA A 146 -0.10 -8.47 -3.80
C ALA A 146 -0.90 -7.18 -3.59
N ALA A 147 -2.22 -7.23 -3.75
CA ALA A 147 -3.11 -6.07 -3.51
C ALA A 147 -3.08 -5.60 -2.05
N ASP A 148 -3.12 -6.54 -1.09
CA ASP A 148 -3.03 -6.21 0.33
C ASP A 148 -1.69 -5.60 0.70
N LEU A 149 -0.58 -6.18 0.22
CA LEU A 149 0.77 -5.63 0.43
C LEU A 149 0.91 -4.23 -0.16
N ALA A 150 0.41 -4.00 -1.39
CA ALA A 150 0.46 -2.70 -2.03
C ALA A 150 -0.27 -1.64 -1.20
N ARG A 151 -1.44 -1.98 -0.65
CA ARG A 151 -2.19 -1.10 0.25
C ARG A 151 -1.41 -0.76 1.53
N LEU A 152 -0.77 -1.76 2.16
CA LEU A 152 0.02 -1.56 3.37
C LEU A 152 1.27 -0.73 3.09
N ILE A 153 2.01 -1.05 2.03
CA ILE A 153 3.21 -0.29 1.61
C ILE A 153 2.83 1.14 1.24
N ARG A 154 1.68 1.38 0.58
CA ARG A 154 1.20 2.73 0.30
C ARG A 154 1.03 3.56 1.57
N LEU A 155 0.46 2.98 2.63
CA LEU A 155 0.33 3.66 3.92
C LEU A 155 1.69 4.01 4.52
N ASP A 156 2.68 3.15 4.39
CA ASP A 156 4.04 3.44 4.83
C ASP A 156 4.68 4.56 4.01
N MET A 157 4.49 4.56 2.68
CA MET A 157 4.98 5.64 1.82
C MET A 157 4.36 6.98 2.19
N MET A 158 3.06 7.01 2.48
CA MET A 158 2.39 8.23 2.93
C MET A 158 2.98 8.76 4.24
N ARG A 159 3.28 7.88 5.20
CA ARG A 159 3.95 8.28 6.47
C ARG A 159 5.37 8.75 6.22
N ALA A 160 6.13 8.05 5.39
CA ALA A 160 7.51 8.40 5.06
C ALA A 160 7.61 9.77 4.39
N LEU A 161 6.68 10.10 3.48
CA LEU A 161 6.64 11.39 2.78
C LEU A 161 6.09 12.51 3.67
N ALA A 162 5.20 12.21 4.62
CA ALA A 162 4.68 13.20 5.56
C ALA A 162 5.70 13.63 6.63
N GLY A 163 6.73 12.82 6.87
CA GLY A 163 7.79 13.08 7.85
C GLY A 163 9.01 13.83 7.29
N GLN A 164 9.00 14.19 6.01
CA GLN A 164 10.05 14.95 5.33
C GLN A 164 9.63 16.40 5.15
#